data_facc2ccac2c1d53ea4571a110bcefe0b
#
_entry.id   facc2ccac2c1d53ea4571a110bcefe0b
#
_cell.length_a   1.000
_cell.length_b   1.000
_cell.length_c   1.000
_cell.angle_alpha   90.00
_cell.angle_beta   90.00
_cell.angle_gamma   90.00
#
_symmetry.space_group_name_H-M   'P 1'
#
loop_
_entity.id
_entity.type
_entity.pdbx_description
1 polymer ?
#
loop_
_entity_poly.entity_id
_entity_poly.type
_entity_poly.pdbx_seq_one_letter_code
_entity_poly.pdbx_strand_id
1 'polypeptide(L)'
;MHLPEEVDREFLYQILLARENLGSTGIGDGIAIPHVRNPIVLHITQPMITLCFLEHPINFGALDGEPVDTLFTLISPTVRTHLQLLSRLGFVLQNPAFKDALKKKLPSDKILEELARAESALPAIKPE
;
A
#
# COMPACT_ATOMS: atom_id res chain seq x y z
N MET A 1 -4.17 -8.95 -8.50
CA MET A 1 -4.83 -8.36 -7.31
C MET A 1 -6.30 -8.77 -7.29
N HIS A 2 -6.73 -9.35 -6.16
CA HIS A 2 -8.13 -9.71 -5.97
C HIS A 2 -8.88 -8.50 -5.42
N LEU A 3 -9.90 -8.05 -6.14
CA LEU A 3 -10.74 -6.93 -5.72
C LEU A 3 -12.11 -7.43 -5.25
N PRO A 4 -12.73 -6.76 -4.27
CA PRO A 4 -14.13 -7.00 -3.95
C PRO A 4 -15.00 -6.84 -5.21
N GLU A 5 -16.09 -7.60 -5.29
CA GLU A 5 -16.99 -7.54 -6.45
C GLU A 5 -17.59 -6.15 -6.68
N GLU A 6 -17.79 -5.40 -5.60
CA GLU A 6 -18.34 -4.05 -5.67
C GLU A 6 -17.37 -3.02 -6.27
N VAL A 7 -16.09 -3.40 -6.51
CA VAL A 7 -15.10 -2.49 -7.08
C VAL A 7 -14.94 -2.74 -8.57
N ASP A 8 -15.21 -1.73 -9.37
CA ASP A 8 -14.95 -1.73 -10.81
C ASP A 8 -13.45 -1.53 -11.02
N ARG A 9 -12.79 -2.51 -11.65
CA ARG A 9 -11.34 -2.48 -11.88
C ARG A 9 -10.90 -1.31 -12.73
N GLU A 10 -11.65 -1.03 -13.81
CA GLU A 10 -11.30 0.07 -14.71
C GLU A 10 -11.44 1.41 -14.01
N PHE A 11 -12.52 1.60 -13.24
CA PHE A 11 -12.73 2.81 -12.47
C PHE A 11 -11.62 3.01 -11.45
N LEU A 12 -11.25 1.95 -10.70
CA LEU A 12 -10.15 1.99 -9.74
C LEU A 12 -8.83 2.36 -10.42
N TYR A 13 -8.53 1.74 -11.56
CA TYR A 13 -7.31 2.04 -12.31
C TYR A 13 -7.23 3.52 -12.69
N GLN A 14 -8.33 4.07 -13.22
CA GLN A 14 -8.38 5.48 -13.63
C GLN A 14 -8.18 6.42 -12.45
N ILE A 15 -8.79 6.11 -11.30
CA ILE A 15 -8.63 6.93 -10.08
C ILE A 15 -7.19 6.87 -9.57
N LEU A 16 -6.59 5.69 -9.52
CA LEU A 16 -5.20 5.53 -9.08
C LEU A 16 -4.24 6.27 -10.00
N LEU A 17 -4.46 6.19 -11.31
CA LEU A 17 -3.66 6.89 -12.29
C LEU A 17 -3.78 8.41 -12.14
N ALA A 18 -4.99 8.91 -11.92
CA ALA A 18 -5.22 10.34 -11.68
C ALA A 18 -4.48 10.81 -10.42
N ARG A 19 -4.45 9.98 -9.35
CA ARG A 19 -3.71 10.29 -8.13
C ARG A 19 -2.20 10.38 -8.39
N GLU A 20 -1.62 9.44 -9.16
CA GLU A 20 -0.20 9.47 -9.49
C GLU A 20 0.17 10.72 -10.33
N ASN A 21 -0.75 11.18 -11.17
CA ASN A 21 -0.54 12.39 -11.96
C ASN A 21 -0.48 13.67 -11.11
N LEU A 22 -1.01 13.63 -9.87
CA LEU A 22 -0.91 14.74 -8.92
C LEU A 22 0.42 14.75 -8.18
N GLY A 23 1.10 13.62 -8.12
CA GLY A 23 2.37 13.47 -7.44
C GLY A 23 2.61 12.00 -7.12
N SER A 24 3.88 11.61 -7.07
CA SER A 24 4.25 10.22 -6.89
C SER A 24 3.84 9.67 -5.52
N THR A 25 3.39 8.41 -5.48
CA THR A 25 3.23 7.64 -4.25
C THR A 25 4.48 6.82 -3.91
N GLY A 26 5.56 6.97 -4.67
CA GLY A 26 6.85 6.35 -4.39
C GLY A 26 7.50 6.95 -3.15
N ILE A 27 7.79 6.12 -2.15
CA ILE A 27 8.31 6.58 -0.84
C ILE A 27 9.79 6.31 -0.65
N GLY A 28 10.45 5.73 -1.66
CA GLY A 28 11.85 5.34 -1.57
C GLY A 28 12.04 3.84 -1.32
N ASP A 29 13.28 3.37 -1.37
CA ASP A 29 13.65 1.96 -1.17
C ASP A 29 12.93 1.00 -2.12
N GLY A 30 12.55 1.47 -3.31
CA GLY A 30 11.85 0.65 -4.31
C GLY A 30 10.37 0.42 -4.01
N ILE A 31 9.77 1.20 -3.11
CA ILE A 31 8.41 1.01 -2.61
C ILE A 31 7.52 2.17 -3.03
N ALA A 32 6.28 1.87 -3.45
CA ALA A 32 5.23 2.86 -3.66
C ALA A 32 3.96 2.40 -2.96
N ILE A 33 3.10 3.37 -2.60
CA ILE A 33 1.82 3.12 -1.94
C ILE A 33 0.70 3.76 -2.79
N PRO A 34 0.33 3.13 -3.93
CA PRO A 34 -0.79 3.64 -4.72
C PRO A 34 -2.08 3.63 -3.88
N HIS A 35 -2.77 4.76 -3.86
CA HIS A 35 -4.01 4.88 -3.09
C HIS A 35 -4.90 5.94 -3.71
N VAL A 36 -6.20 5.85 -3.43
CA VAL A 36 -7.18 6.80 -3.92
C VAL A 36 -7.16 8.05 -3.04
N ARG A 37 -7.20 9.24 -3.66
CA ARG A 37 -7.22 10.51 -2.93
C ARG A 37 -8.43 10.64 -2.03
N ASN A 38 -9.61 10.22 -2.52
CA ASN A 38 -10.86 10.20 -1.76
C ASN A 38 -11.43 8.79 -1.77
N PRO A 39 -11.23 7.98 -0.71
CA PRO A 39 -11.65 6.58 -0.71
C PRO A 39 -13.17 6.39 -0.79
N ILE A 40 -13.97 7.38 -0.40
CA ILE A 40 -15.44 7.27 -0.41
C ILE A 40 -15.99 6.96 -1.81
N VAL A 41 -15.32 7.43 -2.87
CA VAL A 41 -15.79 7.22 -4.24
C VAL A 41 -15.80 5.74 -4.66
N LEU A 42 -15.12 4.87 -3.94
CA LEU A 42 -15.07 3.44 -4.27
C LEU A 42 -16.27 2.65 -3.76
N HIS A 43 -17.03 3.19 -2.80
CA HIS A 43 -18.22 2.57 -2.21
C HIS A 43 -17.99 1.14 -1.71
N ILE A 44 -16.79 0.86 -1.17
CA ILE A 44 -16.45 -0.45 -0.63
C ILE A 44 -16.81 -0.52 0.85
N THR A 45 -16.94 -1.76 1.36
CA THR A 45 -17.34 -1.99 2.77
C THR A 45 -16.18 -2.37 3.68
N GLN A 46 -15.09 -2.92 3.11
CA GLN A 46 -13.94 -3.37 3.88
C GLN A 46 -12.64 -2.79 3.31
N PRO A 47 -11.68 -2.43 4.18
CA PRO A 47 -10.37 -2.00 3.70
C PRO A 47 -9.57 -3.16 3.12
N MET A 48 -8.68 -2.85 2.19
CA MET A 48 -7.79 -3.83 1.58
C MET A 48 -6.44 -3.19 1.28
N ILE A 49 -5.37 -3.90 1.63
CA ILE A 49 -4.02 -3.57 1.19
C ILE A 49 -3.50 -4.77 0.40
N THR A 50 -3.06 -4.53 -0.82
CA THR A 50 -2.51 -5.58 -1.68
C THR A 50 -1.03 -5.30 -1.94
N LEU A 51 -0.19 -6.28 -1.61
CA LEU A 51 1.24 -6.24 -1.92
C LEU A 51 1.47 -6.87 -3.29
N CYS A 52 2.16 -6.15 -4.16
CA CYS A 52 2.49 -6.63 -5.50
C CYS A 52 3.97 -6.37 -5.78
N PHE A 53 4.68 -7.40 -6.21
CA PHE A 53 6.06 -7.27 -6.70
C PHE A 53 6.03 -7.22 -8.22
N LEU A 54 6.67 -6.19 -8.80
CA LEU A 54 6.77 -6.04 -10.24
C LEU A 54 7.95 -6.87 -10.77
N GLU A 55 7.79 -7.50 -11.93
CA GLU A 55 8.88 -8.24 -12.57
C GLU A 55 10.03 -7.30 -12.95
N HIS A 56 9.69 -6.10 -13.37
CA HIS A 56 10.68 -5.09 -13.78
C HIS A 56 10.43 -3.81 -13.00
N PRO A 57 11.45 -3.26 -12.32
CA PRO A 57 11.32 -1.97 -11.66
C PRO A 57 10.96 -0.87 -12.65
N ILE A 58 10.15 0.08 -12.22
CA ILE A 58 9.72 1.20 -13.04
C ILE A 58 10.01 2.53 -12.34
N ASN A 59 10.19 3.58 -13.13
CA ASN A 59 10.36 4.92 -12.57
C ASN A 59 9.00 5.48 -12.15
N PHE A 60 8.84 5.63 -10.85
CA PHE A 60 7.62 6.18 -10.23
C PHE A 60 7.78 7.66 -9.86
N GLY A 61 8.95 8.26 -10.11
CA GLY A 61 9.24 9.61 -9.64
C GLY A 61 9.39 9.68 -8.12
N ALA A 62 9.87 8.61 -7.49
CA ALA A 62 10.04 8.56 -6.03
C ALA A 62 11.03 9.61 -5.54
N LEU A 63 10.91 10.00 -4.27
CA LEU A 63 11.73 11.06 -3.66
C LEU A 63 13.23 10.76 -3.73
N ASP A 64 13.63 9.50 -3.62
CA ASP A 64 15.05 9.10 -3.70
C ASP A 64 15.54 8.84 -5.12
N GLY A 65 14.68 9.00 -6.13
CA GLY A 65 15.02 8.77 -7.52
C GLY A 65 15.17 7.31 -7.92
N GLU A 66 14.99 6.37 -6.99
CA GLU A 66 15.16 4.95 -7.27
C GLU A 66 13.92 4.35 -7.97
N PRO A 67 14.11 3.36 -8.86
CA PRO A 67 12.96 2.69 -9.47
C PRO A 67 12.18 1.87 -8.43
N VAL A 68 10.89 1.65 -8.71
CA VAL A 68 9.96 0.96 -7.81
C VAL A 68 9.65 -0.42 -8.37
N ASP A 69 9.73 -1.43 -7.52
CA ASP A 69 9.33 -2.80 -7.83
C ASP A 69 8.33 -3.38 -6.82
N THR A 70 8.02 -2.65 -5.75
CA THR A 70 7.13 -3.13 -4.69
C THR A 70 5.98 -2.14 -4.51
N LEU A 71 4.75 -2.62 -4.69
CA LEU A 71 3.55 -1.79 -4.59
C LEU A 71 2.66 -2.26 -3.45
N PHE A 72 2.26 -1.34 -2.57
CA PHE A 72 1.20 -1.55 -1.59
C PHE A 72 -0.01 -0.74 -2.01
N THR A 73 -0.93 -1.36 -2.74
CA THR A 73 -2.15 -0.69 -3.17
C THR A 73 -3.17 -0.71 -2.05
N LEU A 74 -3.63 0.47 -1.64
CA LEU A 74 -4.53 0.65 -0.51
C LEU A 74 -5.88 1.15 -0.98
N ILE A 75 -6.95 0.43 -0.61
CA ILE A 75 -8.33 0.89 -0.77
C ILE A 75 -9.05 0.74 0.57
N SER A 76 -9.97 1.67 0.87
CA SER A 76 -10.68 1.65 2.15
C SER A 76 -12.04 2.33 2.03
N PRO A 77 -12.98 2.03 2.98
CA PRO A 77 -14.35 2.57 2.89
C PRO A 77 -14.48 4.03 3.35
N THR A 78 -13.60 4.51 4.23
CA THR A 78 -13.70 5.86 4.80
C THR A 78 -12.36 6.56 4.82
N VAL A 79 -12.40 7.91 4.90
CA VAL A 79 -11.20 8.72 5.03
C VAL A 79 -10.45 8.38 6.32
N ARG A 80 -11.15 8.18 7.41
CA ARG A 80 -10.55 7.86 8.72
C ARG A 80 -9.76 6.55 8.66
N THR A 81 -10.38 5.48 8.18
CA THR A 81 -9.72 4.19 8.03
C THR A 81 -8.52 4.29 7.09
N HIS A 82 -8.68 5.04 5.99
CA HIS A 82 -7.64 5.27 5.01
C HIS A 82 -6.39 5.90 5.66
N LEU A 83 -6.58 6.98 6.43
CA LEU A 83 -5.49 7.66 7.11
C LEU A 83 -4.83 6.79 8.18
N GLN A 84 -5.62 6.02 8.92
CA GLN A 84 -5.10 5.08 9.91
C GLN A 84 -4.20 4.03 9.25
N LEU A 85 -4.67 3.43 8.14
CA LEU A 85 -3.89 2.41 7.44
C LEU A 85 -2.63 2.97 6.80
N LEU A 86 -2.71 4.16 6.20
CA LEU A 86 -1.52 4.82 5.65
C LEU A 86 -0.47 5.07 6.73
N SER A 87 -0.89 5.56 7.89
CA SER A 87 0.00 5.84 9.01
C SER A 87 0.66 4.56 9.52
N ARG A 88 -0.12 3.49 9.69
CA ARG A 88 0.40 2.22 10.17
C ARG A 88 1.36 1.59 9.15
N LEU A 89 1.00 1.62 7.87
CA LEU A 89 1.86 1.12 6.81
C LEU A 89 3.17 1.89 6.75
N GLY A 90 3.11 3.22 6.84
CA GLY A 90 4.29 4.06 6.88
C GLY A 90 5.21 3.71 8.05
N PHE A 91 4.65 3.40 9.21
CA PHE A 91 5.42 2.97 10.38
C PHE A 91 6.11 1.63 10.15
N VAL A 92 5.37 0.61 9.68
CA VAL A 92 5.97 -0.72 9.51
C VAL A 92 7.00 -0.74 8.39
N LEU A 93 6.86 0.12 7.39
CA LEU A 93 7.83 0.24 6.29
C LEU A 93 9.16 0.86 6.72
N GLN A 94 9.25 1.41 7.93
CA GLN A 94 10.52 1.85 8.51
C GLN A 94 11.26 0.74 9.25
N ASN A 95 10.60 -0.40 9.48
CA ASN A 95 11.20 -1.53 10.17
C ASN A 95 12.21 -2.24 9.26
N PRO A 96 13.51 -2.35 9.67
CA PRO A 96 14.54 -2.93 8.82
C PRO A 96 14.28 -4.39 8.47
N ALA A 97 13.77 -5.19 9.39
CA ALA A 97 13.49 -6.61 9.14
C ALA A 97 12.37 -6.78 8.12
N PHE A 98 11.32 -5.96 8.20
CA PHE A 98 10.22 -5.99 7.25
C PHE A 98 10.70 -5.55 5.86
N LYS A 99 11.48 -4.46 5.77
CA LYS A 99 12.06 -4.02 4.50
C LYS A 99 12.96 -5.07 3.89
N ASP A 100 13.76 -5.76 4.70
CA ASP A 100 14.65 -6.82 4.23
C ASP A 100 13.83 -7.99 3.64
N ALA A 101 12.75 -8.39 4.32
CA ALA A 101 11.86 -9.43 3.82
C ALA A 101 11.25 -9.05 2.46
N LEU A 102 10.88 -7.78 2.28
CA LEU A 102 10.35 -7.29 1.00
C LEU A 102 11.43 -7.31 -0.09
N LYS A 103 12.64 -6.87 0.21
CA LYS A 103 13.74 -6.86 -0.77
C LYS A 103 14.10 -8.26 -1.23
N LYS A 104 14.07 -9.22 -0.33
CA LYS A 104 14.33 -10.63 -0.63
C LYS A 104 13.16 -11.34 -1.27
N LYS A 105 11.99 -10.66 -1.33
CA LYS A 105 10.75 -11.23 -1.89
C LYS A 105 10.41 -12.58 -1.28
N LEU A 106 10.47 -12.65 0.05
CA LEU A 106 10.18 -13.86 0.80
C LEU A 106 8.74 -14.34 0.55
N PRO A 107 8.45 -15.63 0.82
CA PRO A 107 7.07 -16.13 0.71
C PRO A 107 6.10 -15.33 1.56
N SER A 108 4.82 -15.33 1.17
CA SER A 108 3.76 -14.55 1.82
C SER A 108 3.68 -14.78 3.32
N ASP A 109 3.82 -16.03 3.78
CA ASP A 109 3.77 -16.36 5.20
C ASP A 109 4.88 -15.69 5.99
N LYS A 110 6.10 -15.60 5.41
CA LYS A 110 7.24 -14.95 6.05
C LYS A 110 7.07 -13.43 6.09
N ILE A 111 6.56 -12.84 5.01
CA ILE A 111 6.27 -11.40 4.96
C ILE A 111 5.22 -11.06 6.01
N LEU A 112 4.15 -11.85 6.14
CA LEU A 112 3.11 -11.63 7.14
C LEU A 112 3.64 -11.78 8.57
N GLU A 113 4.57 -12.72 8.82
CA GLU A 113 5.23 -12.83 10.14
C GLU A 113 5.99 -11.55 10.50
N GLU A 114 6.79 -11.03 9.57
CA GLU A 114 7.54 -9.80 9.80
C GLU A 114 6.63 -8.59 9.95
N LEU A 115 5.53 -8.54 9.20
CA LEU A 115 4.52 -7.51 9.34
C LEU A 115 3.92 -7.53 10.75
N ALA A 116 3.53 -8.72 11.24
CA ALA A 116 2.95 -8.86 12.57
C ALA A 116 3.92 -8.40 13.66
N ARG A 117 5.22 -8.72 13.52
CA ARG A 117 6.24 -8.26 14.47
C ARG A 117 6.38 -6.75 14.46
N ALA A 118 6.41 -6.15 13.27
CA ALA A 118 6.52 -4.69 13.14
C ALA A 118 5.30 -3.98 13.70
N GLU A 119 4.10 -4.53 13.49
CA GLU A 119 2.85 -3.97 14.01
C GLU A 119 2.69 -4.10 15.52
N SER A 120 3.40 -5.03 16.16
CA SER A 120 3.25 -5.28 17.60
C SER A 120 3.55 -4.06 18.46
N ALA A 121 4.32 -3.10 17.93
CA ALA A 121 4.62 -1.84 18.61
C ALA A 121 3.49 -0.80 18.50
N LEU A 122 2.48 -1.07 17.68
CA LEU A 122 1.37 -0.15 17.45
C LEU A 122 0.11 -0.59 18.20
N PRO A 123 -0.72 0.36 18.66
CA PRO A 123 -2.02 0.00 19.24
C PRO A 123 -2.95 -0.59 18.17
N ALA A 124 -3.89 -1.43 18.59
CA ALA A 124 -4.92 -1.94 17.68
C ALA A 124 -5.75 -0.80 17.10
N ILE A 125 -6.23 -0.99 15.85
CA ILE A 125 -7.13 -0.02 15.21
C ILE A 125 -8.47 -0.07 15.94
N LYS A 126 -8.93 1.11 16.39
CA LYS A 126 -10.23 1.22 17.06
C LYS A 126 -11.36 1.18 16.04
N PRO A 127 -12.51 0.54 16.36
CA PRO A 127 -13.69 0.59 15.50
C PRO A 127 -14.16 2.04 15.33
N GLU A 128 -14.72 2.31 14.18
CA GLU A 128 -15.33 3.60 13.89
C GLU A 128 -16.70 3.73 14.54
#